data_0ee742a45a58d5776f3f3554405fbedf
#
_entry.id   0ee742a45a58d5776f3f3554405fbedf
#
_cell.length_a   1.000
_cell.length_b   1.000
_cell.length_c   1.000
_cell.angle_alpha   90.00
_cell.angle_beta   90.00
_cell.angle_gamma   90.00
#
_symmetry.space_group_name_H-M   'P 1'
#
loop_
_entity.id
_entity.type
_entity.pdbx_description
1 polymer ?
#
loop_
_entity_poly.entity_id
_entity_poly.type
_entity_poly.pdbx_seq_one_letter_code
_entity_poly.pdbx_strand_id
1 'polypeptide(L)'
;GLVQLRPAGVFKAWQSALCAPGFALFLGGAAFIWVLFCVQKPMFTQWDEFTAWGLAPKMVVERGAFYVADPVNLKASFTYPATSLITFLFQPFGHWAEWACLAAIDTLALTCLAAAAALPRERWACGVLVFAAGFLLPFFFSATPTGSYAAQYVNAMADLPLAMLFGGVFCLYYAVGREKRTFWLTALPLAVLTLTKDICFAYGLIAAFLIGLDLLFAANGPVKKAFPKALLKAGGLAVAVLAAFLSWGRYTAAVTPTADTAASVGSEGLSYGAVLVGGVKQLLG
;
A
#
# COMPACT_ATOMS: atom_id res chain seq x y z
N GLY A 1 -2.29 -30.66 9.02
CA GLY A 1 -2.04 -31.34 7.76
C GLY A 1 -1.61 -30.36 6.72
N LEU A 2 -0.36 -30.44 6.26
CA LEU A 2 0.15 -29.75 5.07
C LEU A 2 -0.77 -30.13 3.90
N VAL A 3 -1.48 -29.17 3.34
CA VAL A 3 -2.24 -29.34 2.11
C VAL A 3 -1.21 -29.68 1.02
N GLN A 4 -1.14 -30.96 0.63
CA GLN A 4 -0.40 -31.35 -0.55
C GLN A 4 -1.10 -30.70 -1.76
N LEU A 5 -0.62 -29.54 -2.17
CA LEU A 5 -0.97 -28.95 -3.45
C LEU A 5 -0.46 -29.87 -4.54
N ARG A 6 -1.36 -30.66 -5.16
CA ARG A 6 -0.99 -31.47 -6.32
C ARG A 6 -0.46 -30.53 -7.40
N PRO A 7 0.75 -30.78 -7.96
CA PRO A 7 1.37 -29.87 -8.94
C PRO A 7 0.44 -29.51 -10.11
N ALA A 8 -0.38 -30.46 -10.57
CA ALA A 8 -1.36 -30.22 -11.63
C ALA A 8 -2.47 -29.22 -11.25
N GLY A 9 -2.85 -29.14 -9.96
CA GLY A 9 -3.84 -28.18 -9.48
C GLY A 9 -3.26 -26.76 -9.39
N VAL A 10 -1.99 -26.64 -8.99
CA VAL A 10 -1.25 -25.36 -8.96
C VAL A 10 -1.09 -24.82 -10.37
N PHE A 11 -0.68 -25.65 -11.32
CA PHE A 11 -0.49 -25.24 -12.71
C PHE A 11 -1.81 -24.74 -13.36
N LYS A 12 -2.92 -25.46 -13.15
CA LYS A 12 -4.24 -25.00 -13.64
C LYS A 12 -4.68 -23.68 -13.00
N ALA A 13 -4.43 -23.48 -11.71
CA ALA A 13 -4.74 -22.23 -11.03
C ALA A 13 -3.91 -21.06 -11.60
N TRP A 14 -2.63 -21.28 -11.83
CA TRP A 14 -1.76 -20.30 -12.50
C TRP A 14 -2.22 -19.96 -13.92
N GLN A 15 -2.54 -20.98 -14.72
CA GLN A 15 -3.05 -20.79 -16.07
C GLN A 15 -4.36 -20.00 -16.09
N SER A 16 -5.29 -20.31 -15.18
CA SER A 16 -6.54 -19.55 -15.03
C SER A 16 -6.30 -18.11 -14.59
N ALA A 17 -5.31 -17.86 -13.71
CA ALA A 17 -4.97 -16.51 -13.27
C ALA A 17 -4.32 -15.69 -14.39
N LEU A 18 -3.40 -16.30 -15.17
CA LEU A 18 -2.74 -15.66 -16.30
C LEU A 18 -3.71 -15.31 -17.45
N CYS A 19 -4.76 -16.10 -17.62
CA CYS A 19 -5.82 -15.84 -18.61
C CYS A 19 -6.93 -14.92 -18.08
N ALA A 20 -6.86 -14.47 -16.83
CA ALA A 20 -7.85 -13.56 -16.28
C ALA A 20 -7.70 -12.14 -16.89
N PRO A 21 -8.83 -11.47 -17.23
CA PRO A 21 -8.80 -10.14 -17.83
C PRO A 21 -8.04 -9.10 -16.98
N GLY A 22 -8.19 -9.14 -15.68
CA GLY A 22 -7.48 -8.25 -14.77
C GLY A 22 -5.96 -8.39 -14.86
N PHE A 23 -5.44 -9.61 -15.07
CA PHE A 23 -4.01 -9.84 -15.22
C PHE A 23 -3.48 -9.32 -16.57
N ALA A 24 -4.22 -9.51 -17.65
CA ALA A 24 -3.85 -8.97 -18.96
C ALA A 24 -3.84 -7.45 -18.96
N LEU A 25 -4.84 -6.82 -18.32
CA LEU A 25 -4.92 -5.37 -18.16
C LEU A 25 -3.78 -4.83 -17.29
N PHE A 26 -3.44 -5.54 -16.20
CA PHE A 26 -2.28 -5.22 -15.38
C PHE A 26 -0.99 -5.24 -16.19
N LEU A 27 -0.73 -6.34 -16.93
CA LEU A 27 0.50 -6.45 -17.73
C LEU A 27 0.59 -5.38 -18.80
N GLY A 28 -0.52 -5.09 -19.50
CA GLY A 28 -0.58 -4.04 -20.51
C GLY A 28 -0.32 -2.65 -19.92
N GLY A 29 -0.97 -2.30 -18.81
CA GLY A 29 -0.78 -1.03 -18.11
C GLY A 29 0.61 -0.88 -17.51
N ALA A 30 1.12 -1.92 -16.84
CA ALA A 30 2.46 -1.92 -16.28
C ALA A 30 3.53 -1.81 -17.38
N ALA A 31 3.42 -2.62 -18.44
CA ALA A 31 4.36 -2.53 -19.56
C ALA A 31 4.34 -1.14 -20.21
N PHE A 32 3.17 -0.53 -20.38
CA PHE A 32 3.04 0.82 -20.90
C PHE A 32 3.79 1.83 -20.02
N ILE A 33 3.55 1.85 -18.71
CA ILE A 33 4.22 2.78 -17.77
C ILE A 33 5.73 2.53 -17.76
N TRP A 34 6.17 1.28 -17.66
CA TRP A 34 7.61 0.95 -17.62
C TRP A 34 8.33 1.35 -18.91
N VAL A 35 7.76 1.09 -20.08
CA VAL A 35 8.35 1.51 -21.37
C VAL A 35 8.37 3.04 -21.46
N LEU A 36 7.24 3.69 -21.14
CA LEU A 36 7.12 5.15 -21.18
C LEU A 36 8.17 5.81 -20.28
N PHE A 37 8.29 5.38 -19.02
CA PHE A 37 9.23 5.97 -18.07
C PHE A 37 10.68 5.60 -18.36
N CYS A 38 10.95 4.41 -18.87
CA CYS A 38 12.29 4.04 -19.35
C CYS A 38 12.78 4.95 -20.49
N VAL A 39 11.86 5.34 -21.40
CA VAL A 39 12.18 6.22 -22.54
C VAL A 39 12.25 7.68 -22.11
N GLN A 40 11.25 8.17 -21.36
CA GLN A 40 11.15 9.58 -20.98
C GLN A 40 12.02 9.95 -19.78
N LYS A 41 12.38 8.96 -18.94
CA LYS A 41 13.17 9.14 -17.71
C LYS A 41 12.67 10.30 -16.85
N PRO A 42 11.37 10.30 -16.45
CA PRO A 42 10.87 11.37 -15.59
C PRO A 42 11.66 11.44 -14.29
N MET A 43 11.83 12.65 -13.78
CA MET A 43 12.53 12.94 -12.54
C MET A 43 11.55 13.46 -11.50
N PHE A 44 11.96 13.45 -10.24
CA PHE A 44 11.21 14.06 -9.15
C PHE A 44 11.03 15.56 -9.38
N THR A 45 9.87 16.07 -9.01
CA THR A 45 9.52 17.50 -9.21
C THR A 45 9.01 18.14 -7.92
N GLN A 46 8.59 17.35 -6.92
CA GLN A 46 8.01 17.85 -5.70
C GLN A 46 9.05 17.89 -4.57
N TRP A 47 8.97 18.91 -3.71
CA TRP A 47 9.88 19.05 -2.58
C TRP A 47 9.90 17.81 -1.67
N ASP A 48 8.73 17.23 -1.39
CA ASP A 48 8.60 16.07 -0.51
C ASP A 48 9.20 14.78 -1.13
N GLU A 49 9.29 14.70 -2.45
CA GLU A 49 10.00 13.61 -3.14
C GLU A 49 11.50 13.65 -2.84
N PHE A 50 12.09 14.84 -2.90
CA PHE A 50 13.53 15.04 -2.63
C PHE A 50 13.88 14.90 -1.14
N THR A 51 12.94 15.20 -0.24
CA THR A 51 13.22 15.24 1.21
C THR A 51 12.74 14.00 1.95
N ALA A 52 11.80 13.24 1.41
CA ALA A 52 11.20 12.09 2.09
C ALA A 52 10.91 10.93 1.13
N TRP A 53 9.88 11.04 0.29
CA TRP A 53 9.29 9.90 -0.43
C TRP A 53 10.19 9.29 -1.50
N GLY A 54 11.03 10.06 -2.15
CA GLY A 54 12.02 9.59 -3.10
C GLY A 54 13.39 9.35 -2.45
N LEU A 55 13.75 10.18 -1.46
CA LEU A 55 15.03 10.03 -0.76
C LEU A 55 15.09 8.73 0.06
N ALA A 56 14.02 8.40 0.77
CA ALA A 56 13.98 7.20 1.59
C ALA A 56 14.27 5.91 0.80
N PRO A 57 13.56 5.62 -0.31
CA PRO A 57 13.89 4.45 -1.13
C PRO A 57 15.28 4.54 -1.78
N LYS A 58 15.75 5.73 -2.16
CA LYS A 58 17.12 5.92 -2.67
C LYS A 58 18.15 5.47 -1.66
N MET A 59 18.00 5.88 -0.40
CA MET A 59 18.91 5.46 0.68
C MET A 59 18.88 3.93 0.90
N VAL A 60 17.70 3.31 0.82
CA VAL A 60 17.59 1.85 0.92
C VAL A 60 18.35 1.16 -0.22
N VAL A 61 18.25 1.66 -1.45
CA VAL A 61 18.96 1.09 -2.61
C VAL A 61 20.46 1.29 -2.50
N GLU A 62 20.93 2.49 -2.16
CA GLU A 62 22.35 2.84 -2.14
C GLU A 62 23.09 2.28 -0.92
N ARG A 63 22.42 2.17 0.24
CA ARG A 63 23.05 1.75 1.50
C ARG A 63 22.74 0.30 1.88
N GLY A 64 21.78 -0.34 1.21
CA GLY A 64 21.33 -1.69 1.56
C GLY A 64 20.66 -1.79 2.93
N ALA A 65 20.24 -0.67 3.52
CA ALA A 65 19.65 -0.60 4.85
C ALA A 65 18.55 0.46 4.91
N PHE A 66 17.62 0.30 5.85
CA PHE A 66 16.61 1.33 6.11
C PHE A 66 17.29 2.62 6.61
N TYR A 67 16.75 3.71 6.16
CA TYR A 67 17.21 5.09 6.32
C TYR A 67 16.99 5.70 7.72
N VAL A 68 16.39 4.97 8.63
CA VAL A 68 15.95 5.48 9.95
C VAL A 68 17.12 6.02 10.81
N ALA A 69 18.32 5.57 10.55
CA ALA A 69 19.52 5.96 11.31
C ALA A 69 20.31 7.11 10.66
N ASP A 70 19.74 7.84 9.67
CA ASP A 70 20.48 8.96 9.06
C ASP A 70 20.37 10.21 9.92
N PRO A 71 21.45 10.65 10.57
CA PRO A 71 21.44 11.86 11.40
C PRO A 71 21.30 13.16 10.60
N VAL A 72 21.55 13.12 9.29
CA VAL A 72 21.53 14.30 8.42
C VAL A 72 20.14 14.59 7.88
N ASN A 73 19.30 13.57 7.71
CA ASN A 73 17.97 13.74 7.14
C ASN A 73 16.86 13.10 8.00
N LEU A 74 16.46 13.81 9.04
CA LEU A 74 15.42 13.37 9.98
C LEU A 74 14.06 13.15 9.33
N LYS A 75 13.71 13.86 8.25
CA LYS A 75 12.44 13.65 7.53
C LYS A 75 12.38 12.27 6.88
N ALA A 76 13.45 11.82 6.24
CA ALA A 76 13.53 10.47 5.67
C ALA A 76 13.39 9.39 6.74
N SER A 77 13.88 9.65 7.96
CA SER A 77 13.81 8.71 9.09
C SER A 77 12.39 8.39 9.57
N PHE A 78 11.42 9.25 9.26
CA PHE A 78 10.01 9.05 9.66
C PHE A 78 9.13 8.51 8.53
N THR A 79 9.69 8.23 7.35
CA THR A 79 8.93 7.71 6.22
C THR A 79 8.65 6.21 6.40
N TYR A 80 7.40 5.81 6.24
CA TYR A 80 6.99 4.42 6.38
C TYR A 80 7.58 3.52 5.29
N PRO A 81 7.85 2.22 5.57
CA PRO A 81 8.73 1.40 4.74
C PRO A 81 8.09 0.82 3.48
N ALA A 82 6.74 0.80 3.35
CA ALA A 82 6.08 0.04 2.28
C ALA A 82 6.47 0.53 0.89
N THR A 83 6.40 1.83 0.63
CA THR A 83 6.77 2.43 -0.66
C THR A 83 8.25 2.24 -0.97
N SER A 84 9.12 2.40 0.04
CA SER A 84 10.57 2.19 -0.10
C SER A 84 10.92 0.75 -0.46
N LEU A 85 10.26 -0.24 0.17
CA LEU A 85 10.47 -1.66 -0.14
C LEU A 85 10.00 -2.02 -1.54
N ILE A 86 8.82 -1.54 -1.94
CA ILE A 86 8.29 -1.76 -3.28
C ILE A 86 9.25 -1.15 -4.31
N THR A 87 9.65 0.09 -4.11
CA THR A 87 10.61 0.76 -4.99
C THR A 87 11.94 0.00 -5.07
N PHE A 88 12.47 -0.46 -3.94
CA PHE A 88 13.72 -1.26 -3.90
C PHE A 88 13.64 -2.51 -4.78
N LEU A 89 12.52 -3.25 -4.72
CA LEU A 89 12.32 -4.47 -5.51
C LEU A 89 12.33 -4.22 -7.03
N PHE A 90 11.99 -3.02 -7.45
CA PHE A 90 11.89 -2.66 -8.88
C PHE A 90 13.07 -1.82 -9.38
N GLN A 91 14.11 -1.58 -8.57
CA GLN A 91 15.28 -0.87 -9.08
C GLN A 91 16.12 -1.73 -10.03
N PRO A 92 16.47 -1.22 -11.22
CA PRO A 92 17.20 -1.99 -12.21
C PRO A 92 18.61 -2.31 -11.73
N PHE A 93 18.90 -3.59 -11.58
CA PHE A 93 20.23 -4.13 -11.23
C PHE A 93 20.84 -3.52 -9.93
N GLY A 94 20.01 -3.08 -8.99
CA GLY A 94 20.47 -2.46 -7.76
C GLY A 94 21.00 -1.02 -7.89
N HIS A 95 20.85 -0.41 -9.06
CA HIS A 95 21.19 1.00 -9.28
C HIS A 95 19.95 1.89 -9.12
N TRP A 96 20.14 3.00 -8.41
CA TRP A 96 19.08 3.97 -8.23
C TRP A 96 18.67 4.66 -9.54
N ALA A 97 17.37 4.70 -9.81
CA ALA A 97 16.78 5.45 -10.90
C ALA A 97 15.43 6.04 -10.46
N GLU A 98 15.27 7.36 -10.56
CA GLU A 98 14.02 8.04 -10.15
C GLU A 98 12.82 7.57 -10.95
N TRP A 99 12.98 7.42 -12.27
CA TRP A 99 11.91 6.91 -13.13
C TRP A 99 11.45 5.50 -12.74
N ALA A 100 12.34 4.65 -12.25
CA ALA A 100 11.98 3.31 -11.80
C ALA A 100 11.27 3.34 -10.45
N CYS A 101 11.60 4.31 -9.58
CA CYS A 101 10.83 4.58 -8.35
C CYS A 101 9.39 4.94 -8.69
N LEU A 102 9.17 5.87 -9.60
CA LEU A 102 7.85 6.29 -10.06
C LEU A 102 7.08 5.12 -10.69
N ALA A 103 7.72 4.38 -11.59
CA ALA A 103 7.11 3.19 -12.23
C ALA A 103 6.74 2.09 -11.22
N ALA A 104 7.53 1.91 -10.16
CA ALA A 104 7.22 0.94 -9.10
C ALA A 104 5.96 1.33 -8.31
N ILE A 105 5.81 2.61 -7.97
CA ILE A 105 4.63 3.14 -7.29
C ILE A 105 3.39 2.98 -8.16
N ASP A 106 3.49 3.32 -9.43
CA ASP A 106 2.39 3.14 -10.39
C ASP A 106 2.05 1.66 -10.60
N THR A 107 3.04 0.77 -10.60
CA THR A 107 2.80 -0.68 -10.68
C THR A 107 1.97 -1.17 -9.50
N LEU A 108 2.21 -0.67 -8.30
CA LEU A 108 1.37 -0.96 -7.13
C LEU A 108 -0.06 -0.46 -7.34
N ALA A 109 -0.23 0.78 -7.81
CA ALA A 109 -1.55 1.35 -8.10
C ALA A 109 -2.29 0.53 -9.16
N LEU A 110 -1.61 0.16 -10.26
CA LEU A 110 -2.17 -0.70 -11.31
C LEU A 110 -2.56 -2.09 -10.81
N THR A 111 -1.81 -2.65 -9.85
CA THR A 111 -2.17 -3.94 -9.22
C THR A 111 -3.53 -3.84 -8.52
N CYS A 112 -3.75 -2.78 -7.75
CA CYS A 112 -5.03 -2.55 -7.06
C CYS A 112 -6.17 -2.30 -8.06
N LEU A 113 -5.91 -1.52 -9.11
CA LEU A 113 -6.88 -1.24 -10.17
C LEU A 113 -7.26 -2.52 -10.95
N ALA A 114 -6.28 -3.36 -11.27
CA ALA A 114 -6.52 -4.64 -11.93
C ALA A 114 -7.33 -5.60 -11.03
N ALA A 115 -7.10 -5.58 -9.72
CA ALA A 115 -7.92 -6.33 -8.77
C ALA A 115 -9.38 -5.86 -8.78
N ALA A 116 -9.63 -4.55 -8.87
CA ALA A 116 -10.97 -3.99 -9.03
C ALA A 116 -11.61 -4.42 -10.36
N ALA A 117 -10.85 -4.35 -11.45
CA ALA A 117 -11.29 -4.76 -12.79
C ALA A 117 -11.60 -6.26 -12.89
N ALA A 118 -11.01 -7.08 -12.04
CA ALA A 118 -11.25 -8.53 -12.00
C ALA A 118 -12.51 -8.93 -11.22
N LEU A 119 -13.15 -8.04 -10.46
CA LEU A 119 -14.34 -8.35 -9.66
C LEU A 119 -15.55 -8.77 -10.50
N PRO A 120 -15.90 -8.12 -11.63
CA PRO A 120 -17.02 -8.53 -12.47
C PRO A 120 -16.62 -9.73 -13.36
N ARG A 121 -16.44 -10.90 -12.76
CA ARG A 121 -15.87 -12.12 -13.38
C ARG A 121 -16.49 -12.53 -14.72
N GLU A 122 -17.78 -12.30 -14.90
CA GLU A 122 -18.52 -12.72 -16.11
C GLU A 122 -18.70 -11.58 -17.14
N ARG A 123 -18.32 -10.36 -16.78
CA ARG A 123 -18.54 -9.15 -17.62
C ARG A 123 -17.20 -8.49 -17.97
N TRP A 124 -16.50 -9.08 -18.88
CA TRP A 124 -15.20 -8.62 -19.35
C TRP A 124 -15.19 -7.11 -19.70
N ALA A 125 -16.23 -6.66 -20.41
CA ALA A 125 -16.40 -5.26 -20.76
C ALA A 125 -16.44 -4.34 -19.54
N CYS A 126 -17.13 -4.74 -18.45
CA CYS A 126 -17.16 -3.96 -17.21
C CYS A 126 -15.77 -3.86 -16.57
N GLY A 127 -15.00 -4.96 -16.56
CA GLY A 127 -13.63 -4.94 -16.07
C GLY A 127 -12.74 -4.00 -16.86
N VAL A 128 -12.81 -4.05 -18.19
CA VAL A 128 -12.08 -3.15 -19.09
C VAL A 128 -12.47 -1.70 -18.83
N LEU A 129 -13.75 -1.39 -18.71
CA LEU A 129 -14.23 -0.03 -18.42
C LEU A 129 -13.75 0.48 -17.06
N VAL A 130 -13.81 -0.35 -16.02
CA VAL A 130 -13.30 0.01 -14.67
C VAL A 130 -11.80 0.30 -14.74
N PHE A 131 -11.03 -0.56 -15.41
CA PHE A 131 -9.59 -0.36 -15.57
C PHE A 131 -9.29 0.90 -16.39
N ALA A 132 -9.93 1.06 -17.54
CA ALA A 132 -9.71 2.21 -18.40
C ALA A 132 -10.10 3.53 -17.69
N ALA A 133 -11.23 3.55 -17.00
CA ALA A 133 -11.66 4.71 -16.24
C ALA A 133 -10.63 5.06 -15.14
N GLY A 134 -10.23 4.08 -14.32
CA GLY A 134 -9.24 4.30 -13.25
C GLY A 134 -7.85 4.69 -13.77
N PHE A 135 -7.44 4.10 -14.91
CA PHE A 135 -6.17 4.40 -15.55
C PHE A 135 -6.15 5.80 -16.18
N LEU A 136 -7.26 6.22 -16.80
CA LEU A 136 -7.34 7.52 -17.48
C LEU A 136 -7.73 8.66 -16.55
N LEU A 137 -8.45 8.36 -15.45
CA LEU A 137 -8.96 9.38 -14.53
C LEU A 137 -7.87 10.36 -14.03
N PRO A 138 -6.67 9.92 -13.62
CA PRO A 138 -5.60 10.80 -13.18
C PRO A 138 -5.18 11.83 -14.24
N PHE A 139 -5.28 11.51 -15.52
CA PHE A 139 -4.96 12.45 -16.61
C PHE A 139 -5.97 13.59 -16.73
N PHE A 140 -7.24 13.33 -16.36
CA PHE A 140 -8.31 14.36 -16.46
C PHE A 140 -8.37 15.25 -15.21
N PHE A 141 -8.01 14.71 -14.04
CA PHE A 141 -8.11 15.43 -12.77
C PHE A 141 -6.77 15.96 -12.25
N SER A 142 -5.72 15.83 -13.01
CA SER A 142 -4.42 16.40 -12.71
C SER A 142 -4.44 17.93 -12.93
N ALA A 143 -5.17 18.62 -12.09
CA ALA A 143 -5.24 20.09 -12.10
C ALA A 143 -4.04 20.69 -11.37
N THR A 144 -2.85 20.59 -11.93
CA THR A 144 -1.78 21.51 -11.54
C THR A 144 -1.89 22.78 -12.40
N PRO A 145 -1.67 23.98 -11.81
CA PRO A 145 -1.63 25.23 -12.55
C PRO A 145 -0.63 25.26 -13.72
N THR A 146 0.29 24.32 -13.73
CA THR A 146 1.37 24.16 -14.72
C THR A 146 0.98 23.28 -15.90
N GLY A 147 -0.24 22.74 -15.96
CA GLY A 147 -0.72 21.97 -17.12
C GLY A 147 -0.02 20.62 -17.35
N SER A 148 0.69 20.08 -16.35
CA SER A 148 1.35 18.78 -16.47
C SER A 148 0.34 17.65 -16.29
N TYR A 149 -0.06 17.02 -17.37
CA TYR A 149 -1.00 15.87 -17.40
C TYR A 149 -0.48 14.63 -16.67
N ALA A 150 0.79 14.60 -16.36
CA ALA A 150 1.46 13.45 -15.75
C ALA A 150 1.56 13.54 -14.22
N ALA A 151 1.06 14.60 -13.60
CA ALA A 151 1.33 14.91 -12.18
C ALA A 151 0.96 13.80 -11.19
N GLN A 152 -0.01 12.94 -11.51
CA GLN A 152 -0.41 11.82 -10.63
C GLN A 152 0.48 10.59 -10.83
N TYR A 153 0.91 10.29 -12.06
CA TYR A 153 1.80 9.18 -12.36
C TYR A 153 3.28 9.54 -12.17
N VAL A 154 3.66 10.81 -12.37
CA VAL A 154 5.02 11.31 -12.09
C VAL A 154 5.03 11.88 -10.68
N ASN A 155 4.77 11.03 -9.69
CA ASN A 155 4.72 11.44 -8.28
C ASN A 155 5.07 10.26 -7.37
N ALA A 156 6.10 10.44 -6.52
CA ALA A 156 6.52 9.43 -5.56
C ALA A 156 5.80 9.55 -4.20
N MET A 157 4.89 10.50 -4.03
CA MET A 157 4.18 10.68 -2.76
C MET A 157 3.31 9.46 -2.43
N ALA A 158 3.12 9.23 -1.14
CA ALA A 158 2.37 8.07 -0.65
C ALA A 158 0.84 8.19 -0.85
N ASP A 159 0.31 9.32 -1.33
CA ASP A 159 -1.13 9.55 -1.40
C ASP A 159 -1.82 8.66 -2.44
N LEU A 160 -1.23 8.49 -3.62
CA LEU A 160 -1.72 7.55 -4.62
C LEU A 160 -1.65 6.09 -4.13
N PRO A 161 -0.50 5.57 -3.66
CA PRO A 161 -0.43 4.24 -3.06
C PRO A 161 -1.43 4.02 -1.93
N LEU A 162 -1.61 5.00 -1.04
CA LEU A 162 -2.57 4.93 0.06
C LEU A 162 -4.00 4.73 -0.47
N ALA A 163 -4.44 5.58 -1.38
CA ALA A 163 -5.81 5.54 -1.93
C ALA A 163 -6.06 4.21 -2.65
N MET A 164 -5.12 3.78 -3.47
CA MET A 164 -5.21 2.55 -4.25
C MET A 164 -5.18 1.30 -3.36
N LEU A 165 -4.31 1.26 -2.35
CA LEU A 165 -4.26 0.15 -1.38
C LEU A 165 -5.54 0.09 -0.54
N PHE A 166 -6.07 1.22 -0.09
CA PHE A 166 -7.33 1.25 0.65
C PHE A 166 -8.47 0.64 -0.16
N GLY A 167 -8.63 1.03 -1.42
CA GLY A 167 -9.58 0.40 -2.35
C GLY A 167 -9.27 -1.07 -2.62
N GLY A 168 -7.99 -1.39 -2.84
CA GLY A 168 -7.48 -2.74 -3.12
C GLY A 168 -7.76 -3.75 -2.00
N VAL A 169 -7.77 -3.30 -0.72
CA VAL A 169 -8.18 -4.13 0.43
C VAL A 169 -9.59 -4.68 0.21
N PHE A 170 -10.55 -3.85 -0.17
CA PHE A 170 -11.93 -4.27 -0.40
C PHE A 170 -12.05 -5.15 -1.64
N CYS A 171 -11.31 -4.82 -2.71
CA CYS A 171 -11.27 -5.66 -3.91
C CYS A 171 -10.79 -7.08 -3.58
N LEU A 172 -9.71 -7.22 -2.83
CA LEU A 172 -9.22 -8.53 -2.41
C LEU A 172 -10.21 -9.22 -1.47
N TYR A 173 -10.78 -8.50 -0.50
CA TYR A 173 -11.78 -9.03 0.42
C TYR A 173 -12.96 -9.68 -0.32
N TYR A 174 -13.52 -9.00 -1.32
CA TYR A 174 -14.62 -9.56 -2.12
C TYR A 174 -14.14 -10.70 -3.03
N ALA A 175 -12.93 -10.64 -3.55
CA ALA A 175 -12.37 -11.69 -4.40
C ALA A 175 -12.12 -13.01 -3.64
N VAL A 176 -11.56 -12.92 -2.42
CA VAL A 176 -11.24 -14.11 -1.60
C VAL A 176 -12.47 -14.72 -0.90
N GLY A 177 -13.53 -13.94 -0.75
CA GLY A 177 -14.79 -14.36 -0.19
C GLY A 177 -14.84 -14.39 1.34
N ARG A 178 -16.01 -14.06 1.88
CA ARG A 178 -16.28 -13.83 3.30
C ARG A 178 -16.06 -15.04 4.21
N GLU A 179 -16.35 -16.24 3.71
CA GLU A 179 -16.41 -17.47 4.51
C GLU A 179 -15.23 -18.42 4.31
N LYS A 180 -14.38 -18.16 3.34
CA LYS A 180 -13.25 -19.01 2.99
C LYS A 180 -12.07 -18.80 3.95
N ARG A 181 -11.20 -19.81 4.06
CA ARG A 181 -9.92 -19.68 4.77
C ARG A 181 -9.04 -18.59 4.15
N THR A 182 -9.21 -18.35 2.86
CA THR A 182 -8.55 -17.30 2.10
C THR A 182 -8.91 -15.87 2.55
N PHE A 183 -9.98 -15.69 3.34
CA PHE A 183 -10.34 -14.40 3.95
C PHE A 183 -9.15 -13.70 4.60
N TRP A 184 -8.30 -14.45 5.29
CA TRP A 184 -7.15 -13.90 6.01
C TRP A 184 -6.07 -13.29 5.11
N LEU A 185 -6.10 -13.58 3.80
CA LEU A 185 -5.22 -12.90 2.83
C LEU A 185 -5.48 -11.39 2.76
N THR A 186 -6.67 -10.94 3.17
CA THR A 186 -7.01 -9.50 3.30
C THR A 186 -6.11 -8.78 4.32
N ALA A 187 -5.53 -9.51 5.27
CA ALA A 187 -4.59 -8.94 6.23
C ALA A 187 -3.29 -8.42 5.57
N LEU A 188 -2.87 -9.02 4.43
CA LEU A 188 -1.65 -8.61 3.73
C LEU A 188 -1.72 -7.17 3.19
N PRO A 189 -2.70 -6.80 2.34
CA PRO A 189 -2.81 -5.43 1.86
C PRO A 189 -3.14 -4.45 2.99
N LEU A 190 -3.82 -4.86 4.07
CA LEU A 190 -4.01 -4.03 5.26
C LEU A 190 -2.68 -3.71 5.96
N ALA A 191 -1.80 -4.69 6.10
CA ALA A 191 -0.46 -4.47 6.68
C ALA A 191 0.38 -3.55 5.79
N VAL A 192 0.36 -3.76 4.46
CA VAL A 192 1.06 -2.88 3.50
C VAL A 192 0.50 -1.47 3.56
N LEU A 193 -0.83 -1.31 3.56
CA LEU A 193 -1.49 -0.01 3.72
C LEU A 193 -1.01 0.69 5.00
N THR A 194 -1.03 0.00 6.13
CA THR A 194 -0.60 0.55 7.44
C THR A 194 0.84 1.05 7.40
N LEU A 195 1.70 0.38 6.63
CA LEU A 195 3.12 0.71 6.48
C LEU A 195 3.42 1.69 5.34
N THR A 196 2.40 2.34 4.76
CA THR A 196 2.56 3.29 3.65
C THR A 196 2.73 4.72 4.13
N LYS A 197 1.94 5.14 5.11
CA LYS A 197 1.96 6.51 5.69
C LYS A 197 1.43 6.44 7.14
N ASP A 198 1.76 7.42 7.99
CA ASP A 198 1.32 7.48 9.38
C ASP A 198 -0.21 7.40 9.54
N ILE A 199 -0.95 8.19 8.77
CA ILE A 199 -2.41 8.19 8.75
C ILE A 199 -3.02 6.84 8.31
N CYS A 200 -2.25 6.00 7.63
CA CYS A 200 -2.72 4.70 7.13
C CYS A 200 -3.04 3.70 8.25
N PHE A 201 -2.52 3.91 9.45
CA PHE A 201 -2.97 3.16 10.62
C PHE A 201 -4.48 3.34 10.85
N ALA A 202 -4.96 4.58 10.82
CA ALA A 202 -6.39 4.87 10.96
C ALA A 202 -7.20 4.27 9.78
N TYR A 203 -6.73 4.43 8.55
CA TYR A 203 -7.38 3.83 7.37
C TYR A 203 -7.44 2.30 7.45
N GLY A 204 -6.39 1.65 7.94
CA GLY A 204 -6.38 0.21 8.17
C GLY A 204 -7.45 -0.24 9.17
N LEU A 205 -7.61 0.49 10.28
CA LEU A 205 -8.67 0.22 11.26
C LEU A 205 -10.07 0.49 10.70
N ILE A 206 -10.25 1.59 9.95
CA ILE A 206 -11.51 1.90 9.26
C ILE A 206 -11.87 0.77 8.29
N ALA A 207 -10.92 0.29 7.48
CA ALA A 207 -11.17 -0.80 6.55
C ALA A 207 -11.55 -2.10 7.29
N ALA A 208 -10.87 -2.46 8.37
CA ALA A 208 -11.22 -3.61 9.19
C ALA A 208 -12.63 -3.48 9.80
N PHE A 209 -13.00 -2.29 10.25
CA PHE A 209 -14.33 -1.99 10.78
C PHE A 209 -15.41 -2.12 9.69
N LEU A 210 -15.20 -1.53 8.51
CA LEU A 210 -16.14 -1.61 7.37
C LEU A 210 -16.33 -3.06 6.90
N ILE A 211 -15.26 -3.86 6.85
CA ILE A 211 -15.34 -5.29 6.58
C ILE A 211 -16.16 -6.00 7.67
N GLY A 212 -15.98 -5.62 8.92
CA GLY A 212 -16.78 -6.13 10.04
C GLY A 212 -18.28 -5.83 9.89
N LEU A 213 -18.63 -4.63 9.48
CA LEU A 213 -20.01 -4.24 9.17
C LEU A 213 -20.58 -5.07 8.00
N ASP A 214 -19.82 -5.20 6.90
CA ASP A 214 -20.24 -6.01 5.77
C ASP A 214 -20.48 -7.48 6.16
N LEU A 215 -19.60 -8.07 6.96
CA LEU A 215 -19.77 -9.42 7.49
C LEU A 215 -21.03 -9.55 8.35
N LEU A 216 -21.37 -8.51 9.09
CA LEU A 216 -22.54 -8.49 9.96
C LEU A 216 -23.85 -8.38 9.17
N PHE A 217 -23.91 -7.45 8.21
CA PHE A 217 -25.12 -7.17 7.43
C PHE A 217 -25.35 -8.17 6.31
N ALA A 218 -24.30 -8.78 5.77
CA ALA A 218 -24.41 -9.81 4.75
C ALA A 218 -24.75 -11.20 5.29
N ALA A 219 -24.83 -11.37 6.62
CA ALA A 219 -25.16 -12.64 7.23
C ALA A 219 -26.65 -12.97 7.05
N ASN A 220 -26.91 -14.14 6.47
CA ASN A 220 -28.27 -14.69 6.41
C ASN A 220 -28.71 -15.19 7.80
N GLY A 221 -29.35 -14.35 8.60
CA GLY A 221 -29.82 -14.72 9.92
C GLY A 221 -29.83 -13.59 10.94
N PRO A 222 -30.23 -13.87 12.18
CA PRO A 222 -30.29 -12.84 13.21
C PRO A 222 -28.91 -12.30 13.54
N VAL A 223 -28.79 -10.99 13.61
CA VAL A 223 -27.55 -10.23 13.89
C VAL A 223 -26.81 -10.78 15.10
N LYS A 224 -27.53 -11.15 16.17
CA LYS A 224 -26.95 -11.73 17.40
C LYS A 224 -26.08 -12.98 17.14
N LYS A 225 -26.44 -13.81 16.13
CA LYS A 225 -25.66 -15.02 15.78
C LYS A 225 -24.46 -14.69 14.87
N ALA A 226 -24.58 -13.68 14.03
CA ALA A 226 -23.53 -13.25 13.13
C ALA A 226 -22.43 -12.42 13.85
N PHE A 227 -22.81 -11.68 14.87
CA PHE A 227 -21.96 -10.71 15.56
C PHE A 227 -20.63 -11.30 16.09
N PRO A 228 -20.58 -12.43 16.82
CA PRO A 228 -19.32 -12.96 17.34
C PRO A 228 -18.32 -13.32 16.23
N LYS A 229 -18.82 -13.86 15.12
CA LYS A 229 -17.99 -14.25 13.95
C LYS A 229 -17.49 -13.03 13.20
N ALA A 230 -18.33 -12.03 13.00
CA ALA A 230 -17.94 -10.76 12.39
C ALA A 230 -16.90 -10.05 13.24
N LEU A 231 -17.12 -9.98 14.55
CA LEU A 231 -16.18 -9.38 15.52
C LEU A 231 -14.83 -10.10 15.53
N LEU A 232 -14.82 -11.43 15.55
CA LEU A 232 -13.57 -12.22 15.51
C LEU A 232 -12.78 -11.94 14.23
N LYS A 233 -13.44 -11.89 13.08
CA LYS A 233 -12.79 -11.63 11.79
C LYS A 233 -12.28 -10.20 11.67
N ALA A 234 -13.12 -9.22 12.00
CA ALA A 234 -12.73 -7.81 11.99
C ALA A 234 -11.64 -7.52 13.04
N GLY A 235 -11.76 -8.09 14.24
CA GLY A 235 -10.76 -8.00 15.29
C GLY A 235 -9.42 -8.60 14.86
N GLY A 236 -9.43 -9.75 14.18
CA GLY A 236 -8.22 -10.36 13.63
C GLY A 236 -7.53 -9.48 12.57
N LEU A 237 -8.31 -8.82 11.69
CA LEU A 237 -7.77 -7.84 10.75
C LEU A 237 -7.21 -6.60 11.47
N ALA A 238 -7.91 -6.10 12.49
CA ALA A 238 -7.42 -4.98 13.30
C ALA A 238 -6.13 -5.34 14.05
N VAL A 239 -6.00 -6.57 14.55
CA VAL A 239 -4.74 -7.07 15.15
C VAL A 239 -3.60 -7.09 14.11
N ALA A 240 -3.86 -7.46 12.86
CA ALA A 240 -2.85 -7.42 11.81
C ALA A 240 -2.38 -5.96 11.52
N VAL A 241 -3.30 -5.01 11.48
CA VAL A 241 -3.01 -3.57 11.37
C VAL A 241 -2.15 -3.10 12.55
N LEU A 242 -2.56 -3.43 13.78
CA LEU A 242 -1.83 -3.06 15.00
C LEU A 242 -0.43 -3.70 15.03
N ALA A 243 -0.31 -4.97 14.64
CA ALA A 243 0.98 -5.67 14.59
C ALA A 243 1.94 -5.02 13.59
N ALA A 244 1.44 -4.65 12.39
CA ALA A 244 2.24 -3.94 11.40
C ALA A 244 2.71 -2.58 11.92
N PHE A 245 1.83 -1.79 12.50
CA PHE A 245 2.14 -0.49 13.08
C PHE A 245 3.17 -0.59 14.21
N LEU A 246 2.94 -1.47 15.19
CA LEU A 246 3.85 -1.66 16.31
C LEU A 246 5.20 -2.25 15.90
N SER A 247 5.25 -3.12 14.89
CA SER A 247 6.49 -3.68 14.39
C SER A 247 7.40 -2.58 13.82
N TRP A 248 6.83 -1.66 13.06
CA TRP A 248 7.56 -0.51 12.54
C TRP A 248 7.99 0.45 13.66
N GLY A 249 7.10 0.78 14.59
CA GLY A 249 7.43 1.61 15.76
C GLY A 249 8.56 1.02 16.61
N ARG A 250 8.57 -0.30 16.82
CA ARG A 250 9.66 -0.97 17.54
C ARG A 250 10.98 -0.94 16.77
N TYR A 251 10.92 -1.16 15.46
CA TYR A 251 12.11 -1.07 14.62
C TYR A 251 12.70 0.35 14.67
N THR A 252 11.89 1.37 14.44
CA THR A 252 12.37 2.77 14.48
C THR A 252 12.94 3.14 15.83
N ALA A 253 12.29 2.75 16.93
CA ALA A 253 12.79 3.00 18.28
C ALA A 253 14.14 2.30 18.56
N ALA A 254 14.38 1.12 17.96
CA ALA A 254 15.62 0.39 18.15
C ALA A 254 16.81 0.96 17.36
N VAL A 255 16.54 1.63 16.23
CA VAL A 255 17.60 2.14 15.33
C VAL A 255 17.76 3.67 15.36
N THR A 256 16.82 4.39 15.98
CA THR A 256 16.96 5.83 16.20
C THR A 256 18.05 6.08 17.26
N PRO A 257 19.04 6.94 16.98
CA PRO A 257 20.07 7.29 17.95
C PRO A 257 19.45 7.80 19.25
N THR A 258 19.96 7.36 20.40
CA THR A 258 19.54 7.86 21.71
C THR A 258 19.83 9.34 21.87
N ALA A 259 19.09 10.04 22.75
CA ALA A 259 19.14 11.50 22.93
C ALA A 259 20.55 12.08 23.11
N ASP A 260 21.51 11.30 23.62
CA ASP A 260 22.91 11.73 23.77
C ASP A 260 23.64 11.96 22.44
N THR A 261 23.22 11.27 21.37
CA THR A 261 23.73 11.49 20.00
C THR A 261 22.87 12.54 19.26
N ALA A 262 21.62 12.72 19.64
CA ALA A 262 20.69 13.68 19.04
C ALA A 262 20.83 15.10 19.63
N ALA A 263 21.40 15.25 20.83
CA ALA A 263 21.63 16.55 21.48
C ALA A 263 22.52 17.49 20.64
N SER A 264 23.30 16.96 19.69
CA SER A 264 24.04 17.75 18.73
C SER A 264 23.20 18.27 17.55
N VAL A 265 21.94 17.85 17.39
CA VAL A 265 21.09 18.16 16.21
C VAL A 265 19.72 18.77 16.56
N GLY A 266 19.45 19.07 17.84
CA GLY A 266 18.33 19.96 18.23
C GLY A 266 16.90 19.43 17.92
N SER A 267 16.64 18.11 17.97
CA SER A 267 15.29 17.58 17.80
C SER A 267 14.78 16.98 19.11
N GLU A 268 13.75 17.58 19.69
CA GLU A 268 12.93 16.94 20.72
C GLU A 268 12.27 15.70 20.12
N GLY A 269 12.72 14.53 20.55
CA GLY A 269 12.17 13.24 20.11
C GLY A 269 10.73 13.10 20.59
N LEU A 270 9.76 13.18 19.69
CA LEU A 270 8.38 12.84 19.96
C LEU A 270 8.28 11.36 20.33
N SER A 271 8.06 11.08 21.60
CA SER A 271 7.74 9.73 22.08
C SER A 271 6.44 9.27 21.43
N TYR A 272 6.42 8.10 20.75
CA TYR A 272 5.21 7.53 20.15
C TYR A 272 4.07 7.34 21.13
N GLY A 273 4.37 7.14 22.42
CA GLY A 273 3.38 7.17 23.49
C GLY A 273 2.71 8.54 23.66
N ALA A 274 3.46 9.62 23.53
CA ALA A 274 2.93 10.98 23.58
C ALA A 274 2.06 11.31 22.35
N VAL A 275 2.43 10.81 21.17
CA VAL A 275 1.64 10.97 19.92
C VAL A 275 0.33 10.20 20.00
N LEU A 276 0.33 8.97 20.52
CA LEU A 276 -0.90 8.18 20.74
C LEU A 276 -1.81 8.84 21.77
N VAL A 277 -1.27 9.26 22.90
CA VAL A 277 -2.04 9.94 23.97
C VAL A 277 -2.50 11.32 23.48
N GLY A 278 -1.68 12.06 22.75
CA GLY A 278 -2.04 13.35 22.14
C GLY A 278 -3.13 13.20 21.08
N GLY A 279 -3.04 12.20 20.20
CA GLY A 279 -4.05 11.90 19.19
C GLY A 279 -5.39 11.46 19.78
N VAL A 280 -5.36 10.64 20.82
CA VAL A 280 -6.59 10.26 21.56
C VAL A 280 -7.20 11.45 22.30
N LYS A 281 -6.39 12.33 22.89
CA LYS A 281 -6.90 13.56 23.52
C LYS A 281 -7.50 14.54 22.51
N GLN A 282 -6.93 14.67 21.30
CA GLN A 282 -7.49 15.52 20.25
C GLN A 282 -8.78 14.94 19.64
N LEU A 283 -8.97 13.62 19.67
CA LEU A 283 -10.20 12.97 19.22
C LEU A 283 -11.34 13.01 20.26
N LEU A 284 -11.01 13.18 21.54
CA LEU A 284 -11.98 13.17 22.64
C LEU A 284 -12.27 14.57 23.22
N GLY A 285 -11.59 15.59 22.79
CA GLY A 285 -11.79 17.00 23.17
C GLY A 285 -12.29 17.84 22.04
#